data_15c4e9736cf134e92eef2fda5c47045b
#
_entry.id   15c4e9736cf134e92eef2fda5c47045b
#
_cell.length_a   1.000
_cell.length_b   1.000
_cell.length_c   1.000
_cell.angle_alpha   90.00
_cell.angle_beta   90.00
_cell.angle_gamma   90.00
#
_symmetry.space_group_name_H-M   'P 1'
#
loop_
_entity.id
_entity.type
_entity.pdbx_description
1 polymer ?
#
loop_
_entity_poly.entity_id
_entity_poly.type
_entity_poly.pdbx_seq_one_letter_code
_entity_poly.pdbx_strand_id
1 'polypeptide(L)'
;MTTIATKRLRVGIIAVSTALTVSFHYGILFPSAHGTVIHTIHGRLCYVPIILAAVWFGVRGGLLTALSITALTLPYPKLRGITDHHTLVGEYTEMVFYVAIGLMTGILIERQWRARERTAALERELARSERLSSLGQMAAGLAHEIKNPLGSIQGAAEILGDDTPAGSKQRDLYDVLRKESRRLGAVVDDFLGFARPRPLQLAPLDVARAVDRASLQMAIDASARRIEIRREVAHDLPAIFADAEQFHQVLLNLLLNAIAASRDGGVITVGARAVTRDGHRSVAVSVKDHGPGIPADVLPRVFDPFFTTKENGTGLGLSISHTIVRDHGGSIDVDSAPGTGTAVTVILPVEGERGG
;
A
#
# COMPACT_ATOMS: atom_id res chain seq x y z
N MET A 1 -4.01 -16.79 -10.59
CA MET A 1 -4.75 -16.68 -11.87
C MET A 1 -5.33 -18.04 -12.21
N THR A 2 -6.63 -18.26 -12.00
CA THR A 2 -7.30 -19.46 -12.52
C THR A 2 -7.36 -19.32 -14.03
N THR A 3 -6.68 -20.20 -14.75
CA THR A 3 -6.70 -20.24 -16.22
C THR A 3 -8.15 -20.35 -16.70
N ILE A 4 -8.47 -19.70 -17.82
CA ILE A 4 -9.81 -19.74 -18.46
C ILE A 4 -10.30 -21.18 -18.62
N ALA A 5 -9.39 -22.13 -18.89
CA ALA A 5 -9.66 -23.56 -18.95
C ALA A 5 -10.23 -24.13 -17.64
N THR A 6 -9.67 -23.75 -16.48
CA THR A 6 -10.14 -24.22 -15.16
C THR A 6 -11.53 -23.68 -14.85
N LYS A 7 -11.83 -22.43 -15.23
CA LYS A 7 -13.15 -21.82 -15.05
C LYS A 7 -14.21 -22.52 -15.90
N ARG A 8 -13.90 -22.82 -17.18
CA ARG A 8 -14.80 -23.57 -18.07
C ARG A 8 -15.06 -24.98 -17.58
N LEU A 9 -14.03 -25.67 -17.07
CA LEU A 9 -14.19 -27.01 -16.48
C LEU A 9 -15.13 -26.98 -15.27
N ARG A 10 -14.94 -26.03 -14.34
CA ARG A 10 -15.81 -25.88 -13.16
C ARG A 10 -17.27 -25.60 -13.54
N VAL A 11 -17.50 -24.72 -14.50
CA VAL A 11 -18.86 -24.44 -15.02
C VAL A 11 -19.45 -25.70 -15.68
N GLY A 12 -18.66 -26.45 -16.43
CA GLY A 12 -19.08 -27.71 -17.04
C GLY A 12 -19.50 -28.75 -15.97
N ILE A 13 -18.72 -28.90 -14.90
CA ILE A 13 -19.05 -29.81 -13.80
C ILE A 13 -20.38 -29.42 -13.12
N ILE A 14 -20.59 -28.12 -12.85
CA ILE A 14 -21.84 -27.63 -12.27
C ILE A 14 -23.01 -27.91 -13.23
N ALA A 15 -22.86 -27.60 -14.50
CA ALA A 15 -23.92 -27.83 -15.49
C ALA A 15 -24.28 -29.34 -15.61
N VAL A 16 -23.29 -30.21 -15.69
CA VAL A 16 -23.50 -31.66 -15.76
C VAL A 16 -24.15 -32.17 -14.47
N SER A 17 -23.64 -31.79 -13.29
CA SER A 17 -24.22 -32.22 -12.01
C SER A 17 -25.65 -31.71 -11.84
N THR A 18 -25.97 -30.49 -12.27
CA THR A 18 -27.33 -29.92 -12.28
C THR A 18 -28.23 -30.71 -13.22
N ALA A 19 -27.80 -30.97 -14.45
CA ALA A 19 -28.56 -31.75 -15.42
C ALA A 19 -28.87 -33.16 -14.92
N LEU A 20 -27.89 -33.80 -14.27
CA LEU A 20 -28.00 -35.15 -13.71
C LEU A 20 -29.01 -35.19 -12.53
N THR A 21 -28.93 -34.26 -11.61
CA THR A 21 -29.86 -34.15 -10.46
C THR A 21 -31.29 -33.84 -10.92
N VAL A 22 -31.47 -32.90 -11.88
CA VAL A 22 -32.79 -32.60 -12.43
C VAL A 22 -33.36 -33.80 -13.24
N SER A 23 -32.54 -34.47 -14.04
CA SER A 23 -32.99 -35.69 -14.75
C SER A 23 -33.42 -36.81 -13.81
N PHE A 24 -32.74 -36.93 -12.68
CA PHE A 24 -33.10 -37.85 -11.62
C PHE A 24 -34.43 -37.43 -10.95
N HIS A 25 -34.65 -36.15 -10.71
CA HIS A 25 -35.89 -35.59 -10.17
C HIS A 25 -37.10 -35.92 -11.06
N TYR A 26 -36.99 -35.80 -12.36
CA TYR A 26 -38.07 -36.13 -13.29
C TYR A 26 -38.24 -37.65 -13.55
N GLY A 27 -37.38 -38.50 -13.00
CA GLY A 27 -37.42 -39.96 -13.21
C GLY A 27 -36.99 -40.39 -14.59
N ILE A 28 -36.27 -39.56 -15.35
CA ILE A 28 -35.80 -39.86 -16.70
C ILE A 28 -34.78 -40.99 -16.68
N LEU A 29 -33.91 -41.03 -15.67
CA LEU A 29 -32.83 -42.02 -15.54
C LEU A 29 -33.30 -43.37 -14.99
N PHE A 30 -34.36 -43.41 -14.17
CA PHE A 30 -34.85 -44.61 -13.50
C PHE A 30 -36.39 -44.61 -13.47
N PRO A 31 -37.09 -44.89 -14.57
CA PRO A 31 -38.56 -44.82 -14.67
C PRO A 31 -39.29 -45.81 -13.75
N SER A 32 -38.69 -46.95 -13.44
CA SER A 32 -39.31 -48.02 -12.62
C SER A 32 -39.08 -47.93 -11.12
N ALA A 33 -38.27 -46.98 -10.67
CA ALA A 33 -37.83 -46.87 -9.25
C ALA A 33 -38.56 -45.77 -8.47
N HIS A 34 -39.79 -45.37 -8.86
CA HIS A 34 -40.54 -44.28 -8.26
C HIS A 34 -41.25 -44.71 -6.97
N GLY A 35 -40.44 -45.06 -5.93
CA GLY A 35 -40.92 -45.20 -4.56
C GLY A 35 -40.61 -43.93 -3.76
N THR A 36 -41.37 -43.69 -2.67
CA THR A 36 -41.21 -42.54 -1.78
C THR A 36 -39.78 -42.31 -1.25
N VAL A 37 -39.00 -43.40 -1.09
CA VAL A 37 -37.61 -43.34 -0.60
C VAL A 37 -36.67 -42.66 -1.63
N ILE A 38 -36.84 -42.99 -2.93
CA ILE A 38 -35.99 -42.45 -3.99
C ILE A 38 -36.31 -40.96 -4.19
N HIS A 39 -37.57 -40.57 -4.06
CA HIS A 39 -37.97 -39.16 -4.16
C HIS A 39 -37.35 -38.32 -3.01
N THR A 40 -37.26 -38.85 -1.80
CA THR A 40 -36.64 -38.15 -0.66
C THR A 40 -35.11 -38.02 -0.82
N ILE A 41 -34.44 -38.95 -1.51
CA ILE A 41 -32.98 -38.89 -1.74
C ILE A 41 -32.59 -37.87 -2.78
N HIS A 42 -33.35 -37.77 -3.89
CA HIS A 42 -32.96 -36.88 -5.03
C HIS A 42 -33.07 -35.40 -4.69
N GLY A 43 -34.07 -34.96 -3.89
CA GLY A 43 -34.16 -33.58 -3.42
C GLY A 43 -32.89 -33.13 -2.70
N ARG A 44 -32.29 -34.05 -1.93
CA ARG A 44 -31.03 -33.79 -1.23
C ARG A 44 -29.82 -33.73 -2.16
N LEU A 45 -29.83 -34.45 -3.29
CA LEU A 45 -28.75 -34.41 -4.28
C LEU A 45 -28.65 -33.04 -5.00
N CYS A 46 -29.74 -32.27 -5.05
CA CYS A 46 -29.75 -30.90 -5.61
C CYS A 46 -28.86 -29.93 -4.85
N TYR A 47 -28.54 -30.19 -3.58
CA TYR A 47 -27.59 -29.36 -2.83
C TYR A 47 -26.15 -29.48 -3.32
N VAL A 48 -25.76 -30.61 -3.93
CA VAL A 48 -24.37 -30.82 -4.37
C VAL A 48 -23.94 -29.79 -5.41
N PRO A 49 -24.61 -29.59 -6.55
CA PRO A 49 -24.23 -28.56 -7.52
C PRO A 49 -24.32 -27.15 -6.94
N ILE A 50 -25.26 -26.86 -6.03
CA ILE A 50 -25.39 -25.56 -5.39
C ILE A 50 -24.18 -25.26 -4.51
N ILE A 51 -23.77 -26.23 -3.67
CA ILE A 51 -22.61 -26.10 -2.78
C ILE A 51 -21.32 -25.97 -3.61
N LEU A 52 -21.13 -26.81 -4.65
CA LEU A 52 -19.98 -26.73 -5.53
C LEU A 52 -19.87 -25.36 -6.21
N ALA A 53 -21.00 -24.84 -6.71
CA ALA A 53 -21.05 -23.52 -7.33
C ALA A 53 -20.74 -22.41 -6.33
N ALA A 54 -21.26 -22.51 -5.09
CA ALA A 54 -20.96 -21.56 -4.02
C ALA A 54 -19.48 -21.59 -3.62
N VAL A 55 -18.87 -22.78 -3.50
CA VAL A 55 -17.44 -22.94 -3.16
C VAL A 55 -16.54 -22.34 -4.24
N TRP A 56 -16.88 -22.47 -5.53
CA TRP A 56 -16.03 -22.00 -6.62
C TRP A 56 -16.28 -20.55 -7.05
N PHE A 57 -17.50 -20.04 -6.89
CA PHE A 57 -17.93 -18.76 -7.42
C PHE A 57 -18.63 -17.84 -6.38
N GLY A 58 -18.60 -18.24 -5.10
CA GLY A 58 -19.18 -17.44 -4.00
C GLY A 58 -20.71 -17.34 -4.09
N VAL A 59 -21.24 -16.23 -3.55
CA VAL A 59 -22.69 -15.96 -3.52
C VAL A 59 -23.33 -16.03 -4.90
N ARG A 60 -22.68 -15.47 -5.92
CA ARG A 60 -23.23 -15.46 -7.30
C ARG A 60 -23.38 -16.88 -7.86
N GLY A 61 -22.36 -17.73 -7.64
CA GLY A 61 -22.43 -19.12 -8.09
C GLY A 61 -23.51 -19.92 -7.39
N GLY A 62 -23.53 -19.89 -6.06
CA GLY A 62 -24.52 -20.60 -5.25
C GLY A 62 -25.96 -20.16 -5.57
N LEU A 63 -26.20 -18.85 -5.62
CA LEU A 63 -27.53 -18.31 -5.89
C LEU A 63 -28.03 -18.59 -7.30
N LEU A 64 -27.18 -18.38 -8.33
CA LEU A 64 -27.56 -18.67 -9.72
C LEU A 64 -27.89 -20.16 -9.93
N THR A 65 -27.08 -21.06 -9.34
CA THR A 65 -27.32 -22.51 -9.45
C THR A 65 -28.58 -22.92 -8.70
N ALA A 66 -28.81 -22.38 -7.49
CA ALA A 66 -30.03 -22.64 -6.74
C ALA A 66 -31.29 -22.18 -7.47
N LEU A 67 -31.27 -20.95 -8.01
CA LEU A 67 -32.39 -20.39 -8.79
C LEU A 67 -32.62 -21.18 -10.08
N SER A 68 -31.55 -21.66 -10.75
CA SER A 68 -31.68 -22.49 -11.93
C SER A 68 -32.33 -23.86 -11.63
N ILE A 69 -31.93 -24.52 -10.54
CA ILE A 69 -32.54 -25.77 -10.09
C ILE A 69 -34.00 -25.54 -9.71
N THR A 70 -34.29 -24.49 -8.93
CA THR A 70 -35.65 -24.12 -8.55
C THR A 70 -36.53 -23.89 -9.77
N ALA A 71 -36.06 -23.12 -10.75
CA ALA A 71 -36.81 -22.85 -11.99
C ALA A 71 -37.08 -24.13 -12.82
N LEU A 72 -36.11 -25.05 -12.85
CA LEU A 72 -36.25 -26.32 -13.54
C LEU A 72 -37.17 -27.33 -12.82
N THR A 73 -37.23 -27.29 -11.50
CA THR A 73 -38.06 -28.21 -10.70
C THR A 73 -39.47 -27.67 -10.42
N LEU A 74 -39.68 -26.36 -10.51
CA LEU A 74 -40.95 -25.68 -10.24
C LEU A 74 -42.18 -26.26 -11.05
N PRO A 75 -42.05 -26.68 -12.33
CA PRO A 75 -43.17 -27.24 -13.08
C PRO A 75 -43.53 -28.69 -12.69
N TYR A 76 -42.65 -29.40 -11.96
CA TYR A 76 -42.79 -30.81 -11.65
C TYR A 76 -44.11 -31.21 -10.98
N PRO A 77 -44.57 -30.56 -9.90
CA PRO A 77 -45.81 -30.92 -9.24
C PRO A 77 -47.01 -30.85 -10.18
N LYS A 78 -47.07 -29.81 -11.03
CA LYS A 78 -48.14 -29.63 -12.02
C LYS A 78 -48.10 -30.70 -13.13
N LEU A 79 -46.92 -31.02 -13.65
CA LEU A 79 -46.74 -32.01 -14.69
C LEU A 79 -47.10 -33.42 -14.22
N ARG A 80 -46.89 -33.73 -12.96
CA ARG A 80 -47.22 -35.04 -12.34
C ARG A 80 -48.63 -35.12 -11.77
N GLY A 81 -49.42 -34.00 -11.83
CA GLY A 81 -50.77 -33.96 -11.31
C GLY A 81 -50.86 -34.14 -9.80
N ILE A 82 -49.82 -33.68 -9.07
CA ILE A 82 -49.78 -33.74 -7.59
C ILE A 82 -50.74 -32.71 -7.06
N THR A 83 -51.79 -33.19 -6.37
CA THR A 83 -52.85 -32.35 -5.77
C THR A 83 -52.86 -32.43 -4.25
N ASP A 84 -52.11 -33.38 -3.68
CA ASP A 84 -51.98 -33.51 -2.22
C ASP A 84 -51.23 -32.33 -1.60
N HIS A 85 -51.87 -31.66 -0.65
CA HIS A 85 -51.35 -30.46 -0.01
C HIS A 85 -50.03 -30.69 0.72
N HIS A 86 -49.87 -31.85 1.41
CA HIS A 86 -48.63 -32.13 2.14
C HIS A 86 -47.44 -32.30 1.20
N THR A 87 -47.63 -33.00 0.08
CA THR A 87 -46.57 -33.19 -0.93
C THR A 87 -46.19 -31.86 -1.62
N LEU A 88 -47.17 -31.01 -1.94
CA LEU A 88 -46.94 -29.69 -2.53
C LEU A 88 -46.15 -28.77 -1.58
N VAL A 89 -46.54 -28.72 -0.31
CA VAL A 89 -45.79 -27.94 0.70
C VAL A 89 -44.37 -28.44 0.83
N GLY A 90 -44.14 -29.77 0.82
CA GLY A 90 -42.79 -30.35 0.83
C GLY A 90 -41.93 -29.86 -0.33
N GLU A 91 -42.43 -29.97 -1.57
CA GLU A 91 -41.72 -29.57 -2.80
C GLU A 91 -41.35 -28.06 -2.76
N TYR A 92 -42.28 -27.16 -2.44
CA TYR A 92 -42.00 -25.73 -2.38
C TYR A 92 -41.06 -25.38 -1.22
N THR A 93 -41.12 -26.10 -0.10
CA THR A 93 -40.22 -25.93 1.02
C THR A 93 -38.78 -26.28 0.62
N GLU A 94 -38.57 -27.38 -0.12
CA GLU A 94 -37.24 -27.75 -0.63
C GLU A 94 -36.67 -26.66 -1.56
N MET A 95 -37.48 -26.06 -2.44
CA MET A 95 -37.04 -24.97 -3.31
C MET A 95 -36.55 -23.74 -2.53
N VAL A 96 -37.22 -23.39 -1.41
CA VAL A 96 -36.78 -22.33 -0.50
C VAL A 96 -35.44 -22.69 0.13
N PHE A 97 -35.25 -23.95 0.54
CA PHE A 97 -33.99 -24.41 1.11
C PHE A 97 -32.85 -24.40 0.09
N TYR A 98 -33.08 -24.67 -1.21
CA TYR A 98 -32.05 -24.56 -2.25
C TYR A 98 -31.48 -23.14 -2.28
N VAL A 99 -32.36 -22.13 -2.31
CA VAL A 99 -31.95 -20.73 -2.34
C VAL A 99 -31.26 -20.32 -1.03
N ALA A 100 -31.82 -20.71 0.13
CA ALA A 100 -31.25 -20.40 1.43
C ALA A 100 -29.85 -21.00 1.62
N ILE A 101 -29.65 -22.26 1.25
CA ILE A 101 -28.35 -22.96 1.35
C ILE A 101 -27.36 -22.34 0.36
N GLY A 102 -27.77 -22.07 -0.89
CA GLY A 102 -26.92 -21.42 -1.89
C GLY A 102 -26.42 -20.06 -1.43
N LEU A 103 -27.32 -19.24 -0.88
CA LEU A 103 -27.01 -17.92 -0.36
C LEU A 103 -26.08 -18.01 0.87
N MET A 104 -26.46 -18.81 1.87
CA MET A 104 -25.72 -18.95 3.13
C MET A 104 -24.32 -19.50 2.87
N THR A 105 -24.19 -20.58 2.09
CA THR A 105 -22.89 -21.15 1.74
C THR A 105 -22.02 -20.14 0.98
N GLY A 106 -22.62 -19.43 0.02
CA GLY A 106 -21.92 -18.40 -0.73
C GLY A 106 -21.38 -17.27 0.14
N ILE A 107 -22.19 -16.77 1.08
CA ILE A 107 -21.78 -15.71 2.04
C ILE A 107 -20.63 -16.22 2.93
N LEU A 108 -20.73 -17.44 3.47
CA LEU A 108 -19.69 -18.01 4.31
C LEU A 108 -18.36 -18.16 3.56
N ILE A 109 -18.41 -18.65 2.33
CA ILE A 109 -17.22 -18.82 1.49
C ILE A 109 -16.59 -17.46 1.15
N GLU A 110 -17.37 -16.45 0.77
CA GLU A 110 -16.82 -15.11 0.49
C GLU A 110 -16.20 -14.46 1.72
N ARG A 111 -16.84 -14.61 2.90
CA ARG A 111 -16.25 -14.15 4.17
C ARG A 111 -14.91 -14.84 4.46
N GLN A 112 -14.83 -16.16 4.22
CA GLN A 112 -13.60 -16.92 4.42
C GLN A 112 -12.49 -16.49 3.44
N TRP A 113 -12.81 -16.22 2.17
CA TRP A 113 -11.83 -15.69 1.20
C TRP A 113 -11.29 -14.33 1.63
N ARG A 114 -12.17 -13.39 1.99
CA ARG A 114 -11.76 -12.06 2.47
C ARG A 114 -10.91 -12.14 3.74
N ALA A 115 -11.25 -13.03 4.68
CA ALA A 115 -10.47 -13.24 5.88
C ALA A 115 -9.06 -13.77 5.54
N ARG A 116 -8.95 -14.77 4.66
CA ARG A 116 -7.66 -15.33 4.22
C ARG A 116 -6.80 -14.30 3.49
N GLU A 117 -7.39 -13.47 2.63
CA GLU A 117 -6.67 -12.40 1.93
C GLU A 117 -6.11 -11.38 2.92
N ARG A 118 -6.89 -10.98 3.92
CA ARG A 118 -6.44 -10.07 4.99
C ARG A 118 -5.30 -10.68 5.81
N THR A 119 -5.43 -11.93 6.25
CA THR A 119 -4.38 -12.63 6.99
C THR A 119 -3.09 -12.71 6.19
N ALA A 120 -3.17 -13.12 4.92
CA ALA A 120 -2.00 -13.20 4.05
C ALA A 120 -1.35 -11.82 3.78
N ALA A 121 -2.13 -10.75 3.74
CA ALA A 121 -1.60 -9.37 3.62
C ALA A 121 -0.86 -8.96 4.90
N LEU A 122 -1.46 -9.19 6.09
CA LEU A 122 -0.85 -8.90 7.38
C LEU A 122 0.43 -9.72 7.63
N GLU A 123 0.44 -11.01 7.27
CA GLU A 123 1.63 -11.86 7.37
C GLU A 123 2.80 -11.33 6.51
N ARG A 124 2.51 -10.85 5.29
CA ARG A 124 3.54 -10.25 4.44
C ARG A 124 4.09 -8.95 5.03
N GLU A 125 3.22 -8.12 5.60
CA GLU A 125 3.60 -6.88 6.24
C GLU A 125 4.44 -7.14 7.50
N LEU A 126 4.03 -8.11 8.33
CA LEU A 126 4.76 -8.53 9.52
C LEU A 126 6.15 -9.07 9.13
N ALA A 127 6.24 -9.99 8.16
CA ALA A 127 7.51 -10.54 7.71
C ALA A 127 8.44 -9.46 7.14
N ARG A 128 7.89 -8.43 6.45
CA ARG A 128 8.66 -7.27 6.00
C ARG A 128 9.17 -6.46 7.18
N SER A 129 8.32 -6.20 8.17
CA SER A 129 8.68 -5.44 9.39
C SER A 129 9.75 -6.18 10.22
N GLU A 130 9.63 -7.49 10.40
CA GLU A 130 10.61 -8.32 11.11
C GLU A 130 11.97 -8.32 10.41
N ARG A 131 12.01 -8.45 9.08
CA ARG A 131 13.25 -8.36 8.30
C ARG A 131 13.92 -7.00 8.46
N LEU A 132 13.15 -5.92 8.43
CA LEU A 132 13.66 -4.56 8.62
C LEU A 132 14.18 -4.35 10.05
N SER A 133 13.46 -4.85 11.05
CA SER A 133 13.88 -4.77 12.45
C SER A 133 15.18 -5.56 12.71
N SER A 134 15.28 -6.77 12.19
CA SER A 134 16.52 -7.59 12.29
C SER A 134 17.69 -6.91 11.58
N LEU A 135 17.46 -6.37 10.38
CA LEU A 135 18.45 -5.61 9.64
C LEU A 135 18.88 -4.36 10.42
N GLY A 136 17.93 -3.69 11.09
CA GLY A 136 18.18 -2.51 11.93
C GLY A 136 19.07 -2.79 13.14
N GLN A 137 18.89 -3.94 13.79
CA GLN A 137 19.73 -4.33 14.92
C GLN A 137 21.18 -4.60 14.48
N MET A 138 21.37 -5.31 13.37
CA MET A 138 22.71 -5.56 12.79
C MET A 138 23.36 -4.28 12.27
N ALA A 139 22.57 -3.41 11.65
CA ALA A 139 23.02 -2.14 11.08
C ALA A 139 23.57 -1.19 12.14
N ALA A 140 23.01 -1.16 13.34
CA ALA A 140 23.49 -0.30 14.41
C ALA A 140 24.95 -0.63 14.85
N GLY A 141 25.30 -1.90 14.93
CA GLY A 141 26.68 -2.33 15.18
C GLY A 141 27.61 -2.00 14.03
N LEU A 142 27.25 -2.39 12.81
CA LEU A 142 28.03 -2.13 11.61
C LEU A 142 28.24 -0.63 11.34
N ALA A 143 27.25 0.20 11.63
CA ALA A 143 27.37 1.63 11.40
C ALA A 143 28.40 2.29 12.34
N HIS A 144 28.45 1.88 13.60
CA HIS A 144 29.53 2.32 14.49
C HIS A 144 30.93 1.88 13.99
N GLU A 145 31.03 0.64 13.51
CA GLU A 145 32.26 0.12 12.95
C GLU A 145 32.66 0.75 11.61
N ILE A 146 31.69 1.25 10.81
CA ILE A 146 31.95 1.98 9.56
C ILE A 146 32.27 3.46 9.85
N LYS A 147 31.57 4.10 10.79
CA LYS A 147 31.83 5.51 11.13
C LYS A 147 33.21 5.75 11.71
N ASN A 148 33.73 4.81 12.48
CA ASN A 148 35.06 4.93 13.09
C ASN A 148 36.16 5.11 12.03
N PRO A 149 36.35 4.19 11.03
CA PRO A 149 37.38 4.38 9.99
C PRO A 149 37.08 5.61 9.11
N LEU A 150 35.81 5.93 8.83
CA LEU A 150 35.44 7.13 8.09
C LEU A 150 35.87 8.41 8.83
N GLY A 151 35.64 8.48 10.15
CA GLY A 151 36.11 9.59 10.97
C GLY A 151 37.64 9.72 10.96
N SER A 152 38.36 8.60 11.02
CA SER A 152 39.81 8.59 10.90
C SER A 152 40.31 9.08 9.53
N ILE A 153 39.70 8.63 8.44
CA ILE A 153 40.00 9.09 7.08
C ILE A 153 39.71 10.58 6.92
N GLN A 154 38.57 11.04 7.44
CA GLN A 154 38.21 12.45 7.40
C GLN A 154 39.18 13.31 8.18
N GLY A 155 39.54 12.93 9.42
CA GLY A 155 40.53 13.66 10.23
C GLY A 155 41.91 13.68 9.61
N ALA A 156 42.37 12.57 9.06
CA ALA A 156 43.65 12.53 8.33
C ALA A 156 43.66 13.45 7.09
N ALA A 157 42.57 13.40 6.29
CA ALA A 157 42.42 14.28 5.12
C ALA A 157 42.30 15.77 5.50
N GLU A 158 41.78 16.10 6.67
CA GLU A 158 41.67 17.46 7.18
C GLU A 158 43.07 17.98 7.58
N ILE A 159 43.79 17.23 8.40
CA ILE A 159 45.15 17.61 8.85
C ILE A 159 46.10 17.76 7.65
N LEU A 160 46.13 16.76 6.76
CA LEU A 160 47.02 16.82 5.56
C LEU A 160 46.60 17.90 4.58
N GLY A 161 45.29 18.20 4.52
CA GLY A 161 44.77 19.26 3.67
C GLY A 161 45.14 20.64 4.16
N ASP A 162 45.08 20.90 5.47
CA ASP A 162 45.35 22.22 6.06
C ASP A 162 46.82 22.65 5.88
N ASP A 163 47.75 21.67 5.90
CA ASP A 163 49.18 21.91 5.69
C ASP A 163 49.57 22.00 4.18
N THR A 164 48.60 21.82 3.25
CA THR A 164 48.88 21.74 1.82
C THR A 164 48.47 23.05 1.12
N PRO A 165 49.35 23.64 0.25
CA PRO A 165 49.05 24.88 -0.44
C PRO A 165 47.75 24.81 -1.26
N ALA A 166 46.94 25.89 -1.20
CA ALA A 166 45.74 26.03 -2.02
C ALA A 166 46.05 25.95 -3.52
N GLY A 167 45.25 25.21 -4.27
CA GLY A 167 45.44 25.02 -5.73
C GLY A 167 46.43 23.94 -6.13
N SER A 168 47.01 23.20 -5.16
CA SER A 168 47.81 22.02 -5.45
C SER A 168 46.93 20.81 -5.75
N LYS A 169 47.39 19.88 -6.62
CA LYS A 169 46.70 18.60 -6.88
C LYS A 169 46.45 17.79 -5.61
N GLN A 170 47.35 17.87 -4.63
CA GLN A 170 47.21 17.20 -3.35
C GLN A 170 46.02 17.78 -2.54
N ARG A 171 45.86 19.10 -2.55
CA ARG A 171 44.71 19.76 -1.88
C ARG A 171 43.39 19.29 -2.50
N ASP A 172 43.33 19.23 -3.82
CA ASP A 172 42.12 18.75 -4.53
C ASP A 172 41.79 17.29 -4.14
N LEU A 173 42.82 16.41 -3.99
CA LEU A 173 42.61 15.04 -3.56
C LEU A 173 42.12 14.94 -2.12
N TYR A 174 42.62 15.75 -1.19
CA TYR A 174 42.15 15.79 0.19
C TYR A 174 40.70 16.30 0.26
N ASP A 175 40.32 17.27 -0.54
CA ASP A 175 38.96 17.77 -0.61
C ASP A 175 38.01 16.71 -1.17
N VAL A 176 38.43 15.92 -2.14
CA VAL A 176 37.65 14.75 -2.63
C VAL A 176 37.50 13.70 -1.52
N LEU A 177 38.57 13.35 -0.79
CA LEU A 177 38.52 12.38 0.30
C LEU A 177 37.54 12.85 1.42
N ARG A 178 37.63 14.09 1.81
CA ARG A 178 36.71 14.72 2.81
C ARG A 178 35.26 14.66 2.34
N LYS A 179 35.00 14.99 1.06
CA LYS A 179 33.67 14.96 0.46
C LYS A 179 33.09 13.54 0.46
N GLU A 180 33.87 12.55 -0.01
CA GLU A 180 33.41 11.16 -0.08
C GLU A 180 33.25 10.53 1.30
N SER A 181 34.11 10.82 2.28
CA SER A 181 33.94 10.36 3.66
C SER A 181 32.67 10.92 4.30
N ARG A 182 32.39 12.21 4.14
CA ARG A 182 31.13 12.82 4.61
C ARG A 182 29.92 12.18 3.92
N ARG A 183 29.99 11.93 2.63
CA ARG A 183 28.93 11.28 1.85
C ARG A 183 28.64 9.87 2.39
N LEU A 184 29.68 9.07 2.61
CA LEU A 184 29.52 7.72 3.19
C LEU A 184 28.94 7.76 4.60
N GLY A 185 29.34 8.71 5.43
CA GLY A 185 28.74 8.95 6.74
C GLY A 185 27.24 9.22 6.66
N ALA A 186 26.80 10.09 5.74
CA ALA A 186 25.40 10.39 5.51
C ALA A 186 24.60 9.15 5.02
N VAL A 187 25.19 8.32 4.14
CA VAL A 187 24.57 7.06 3.71
C VAL A 187 24.36 6.11 4.88
N VAL A 188 25.33 5.99 5.77
CA VAL A 188 25.23 5.16 6.98
C VAL A 188 24.17 5.71 7.93
N ASP A 189 24.09 7.02 8.10
CA ASP A 189 23.05 7.66 8.94
C ASP A 189 21.66 7.45 8.37
N ASP A 190 21.47 7.62 7.07
CA ASP A 190 20.21 7.35 6.37
C ASP A 190 19.78 5.88 6.55
N PHE A 191 20.73 4.95 6.39
CA PHE A 191 20.49 3.52 6.57
C PHE A 191 20.07 3.17 8.00
N LEU A 192 20.73 3.76 9.01
CA LEU A 192 20.35 3.60 10.41
C LEU A 192 18.96 4.18 10.73
N GLY A 193 18.67 5.37 10.22
CA GLY A 193 17.36 6.01 10.37
C GLY A 193 16.23 5.17 9.77
N PHE A 194 16.49 4.51 8.64
CA PHE A 194 15.57 3.58 8.00
C PHE A 194 15.41 2.27 8.79
N ALA A 195 16.51 1.68 9.27
CA ALA A 195 16.53 0.37 9.90
C ALA A 195 16.06 0.37 11.36
N ARG A 196 16.17 1.50 12.07
CA ARG A 196 15.75 1.65 13.48
C ARG A 196 15.06 2.99 13.68
N PRO A 197 13.78 3.13 13.30
CA PRO A 197 13.03 4.35 13.58
C PRO A 197 12.99 4.63 15.09
N ARG A 198 13.24 5.86 15.47
CA ARG A 198 13.13 6.29 16.87
C ARG A 198 11.66 6.32 17.29
N PRO A 199 11.32 5.99 18.56
CA PRO A 199 9.99 6.20 19.07
C PRO A 199 9.53 7.64 18.85
N LEU A 200 8.28 7.81 18.40
CA LEU A 200 7.70 9.13 18.16
C LEU A 200 7.57 9.93 19.46
N GLN A 201 8.04 11.15 19.43
CA GLN A 201 7.85 12.16 20.50
C GLN A 201 6.89 13.23 20.00
N LEU A 202 5.59 12.92 20.06
CA LEU A 202 4.56 13.80 19.54
C LEU A 202 4.31 14.98 20.47
N ALA A 203 4.41 16.20 19.92
CA ALA A 203 4.13 17.47 20.59
C ALA A 203 3.42 18.41 19.61
N PRO A 204 2.72 19.46 20.12
CA PRO A 204 2.17 20.50 19.27
C PRO A 204 3.27 21.15 18.42
N LEU A 205 3.09 21.14 17.10
CA LEU A 205 4.06 21.66 16.13
C LEU A 205 3.44 22.79 15.30
N ASP A 206 4.13 23.93 15.29
CA ASP A 206 3.87 25.03 14.37
C ASP A 206 4.53 24.72 13.01
N VAL A 207 3.70 24.39 12.02
CA VAL A 207 4.15 24.02 10.67
C VAL A 207 4.84 25.17 9.97
N ALA A 208 4.41 26.41 10.18
CA ALA A 208 5.04 27.57 9.55
C ALA A 208 6.50 27.74 10.01
N ARG A 209 6.74 27.62 11.31
CA ARG A 209 8.11 27.65 11.88
C ARG A 209 8.96 26.48 11.41
N ALA A 210 8.38 25.27 11.28
CA ALA A 210 9.10 24.11 10.78
C ALA A 210 9.55 24.30 9.33
N VAL A 211 8.67 24.83 8.46
CA VAL A 211 8.98 25.16 7.07
C VAL A 211 10.05 26.25 7.00
N ASP A 212 9.96 27.28 7.83
CA ASP A 212 10.96 28.37 7.88
C ASP A 212 12.34 27.83 8.28
N ARG A 213 12.43 27.01 9.32
CA ARG A 213 13.66 26.38 9.79
C ARG A 213 14.32 25.53 8.69
N ALA A 214 13.54 24.66 8.02
CA ALA A 214 14.04 23.82 6.97
C ALA A 214 14.49 24.62 5.73
N SER A 215 13.71 25.63 5.33
CA SER A 215 14.05 26.49 4.19
C SER A 215 15.32 27.29 4.44
N LEU A 216 15.51 27.82 5.65
CA LEU A 216 16.72 28.57 6.04
C LEU A 216 17.95 27.65 6.03
N GLN A 217 17.84 26.43 6.54
CA GLN A 217 18.93 25.45 6.51
C GLN A 217 19.36 25.09 5.09
N MET A 218 18.43 24.96 4.16
CA MET A 218 18.70 24.62 2.75
C MET A 218 19.09 25.84 1.89
N ALA A 219 19.02 27.04 2.42
CA ALA A 219 19.33 28.25 1.68
C ALA A 219 20.78 28.31 1.18
N ILE A 220 21.74 27.75 1.92
CA ILE A 220 23.16 27.69 1.53
C ILE A 220 23.33 26.79 0.30
N ASP A 221 22.77 25.56 0.35
CA ASP A 221 22.85 24.60 -0.76
C ASP A 221 22.11 25.09 -2.00
N ALA A 222 20.95 25.72 -1.81
CA ALA A 222 20.19 26.33 -2.89
C ALA A 222 20.95 27.51 -3.54
N SER A 223 21.56 28.39 -2.74
CA SER A 223 22.28 29.56 -3.24
C SER A 223 23.55 29.19 -4.01
N ALA A 224 24.24 28.11 -3.66
CA ALA A 224 25.39 27.57 -4.41
C ALA A 224 25.01 27.22 -5.86
N ARG A 225 23.75 26.87 -6.11
CA ARG A 225 23.17 26.60 -7.44
C ARG A 225 22.28 27.72 -7.96
N ARG A 226 22.27 28.88 -7.30
CA ARG A 226 21.42 30.04 -7.64
C ARG A 226 19.92 29.70 -7.66
N ILE A 227 19.48 28.71 -6.88
CA ILE A 227 18.07 28.30 -6.76
C ILE A 227 17.38 29.18 -5.70
N GLU A 228 16.22 29.76 -6.05
CA GLU A 228 15.35 30.49 -5.13
C GLU A 228 14.43 29.53 -4.39
N ILE A 229 14.39 29.57 -3.04
CA ILE A 229 13.37 28.87 -2.27
C ILE A 229 12.26 29.89 -1.91
N ARG A 230 11.10 29.74 -2.56
CA ARG A 230 9.92 30.57 -2.34
C ARG A 230 8.98 29.87 -1.35
N ARG A 231 8.51 30.63 -0.35
CA ARG A 231 7.59 30.13 0.68
C ARG A 231 6.19 30.67 0.44
N GLU A 232 5.21 29.77 0.42
CA GLU A 232 3.79 30.06 0.23
C GLU A 232 3.00 29.41 1.39
N VAL A 233 3.18 29.94 2.60
CA VAL A 233 2.60 29.42 3.83
C VAL A 233 1.37 30.23 4.20
N ALA A 234 0.22 29.58 4.37
CA ALA A 234 -1.00 30.23 4.81
C ALA A 234 -0.86 30.78 6.24
N HIS A 235 -1.47 31.94 6.52
CA HIS A 235 -1.34 32.63 7.82
C HIS A 235 -2.01 31.87 8.97
N ASP A 236 -3.14 31.20 8.72
CA ASP A 236 -3.98 30.57 9.77
C ASP A 236 -3.87 29.04 9.71
N LEU A 237 -2.65 28.51 9.86
CA LEU A 237 -2.46 27.07 9.92
C LEU A 237 -2.79 26.55 11.32
N PRO A 238 -3.61 25.50 11.45
CA PRO A 238 -3.79 24.82 12.72
C PRO A 238 -2.50 24.12 13.14
N ALA A 239 -2.23 24.05 14.45
CA ALA A 239 -1.15 23.24 14.98
C ALA A 239 -1.44 21.75 14.69
N ILE A 240 -0.38 20.99 14.39
CA ILE A 240 -0.43 19.54 14.24
C ILE A 240 0.29 18.87 15.42
N PHE A 241 -0.03 17.60 15.69
CA PHE A 241 0.69 16.79 16.67
C PHE A 241 1.74 15.96 15.93
N ALA A 242 3.01 16.36 16.05
CA ALA A 242 4.10 15.71 15.33
C ALA A 242 5.40 15.73 16.15
N ASP A 243 6.30 14.79 15.81
CA ASP A 243 7.70 14.83 16.26
C ASP A 243 8.46 15.86 15.41
N ALA A 244 8.88 16.95 16.05
CA ALA A 244 9.49 18.10 15.37
C ALA A 244 10.77 17.74 14.59
N GLU A 245 11.60 16.85 15.14
CA GLU A 245 12.87 16.45 14.49
C GLU A 245 12.62 15.50 13.32
N GLN A 246 11.69 14.53 13.45
CA GLN A 246 11.34 13.64 12.36
C GLN A 246 10.63 14.40 11.23
N PHE A 247 9.72 15.33 11.56
CA PHE A 247 9.07 16.16 10.56
C PHE A 247 10.07 17.09 9.85
N HIS A 248 11.03 17.65 10.60
CA HIS A 248 12.13 18.42 10.03
C HIS A 248 12.96 17.58 9.04
N GLN A 249 13.27 16.33 9.38
CA GLN A 249 13.97 15.39 8.47
C GLN A 249 13.17 15.16 7.18
N VAL A 250 11.84 15.01 7.26
CA VAL A 250 10.99 14.92 6.05
C VAL A 250 11.17 16.15 5.17
N LEU A 251 11.06 17.37 5.75
CA LEU A 251 11.20 18.60 4.97
C LEU A 251 12.58 18.73 4.32
N LEU A 252 13.65 18.37 5.03
CA LEU A 252 15.01 18.38 4.48
C LEU A 252 15.15 17.40 3.32
N ASN A 253 14.65 16.19 3.45
CA ASN A 253 14.68 15.18 2.39
C ASN A 253 13.95 15.65 1.13
N LEU A 254 12.79 16.28 1.29
CA LEU A 254 12.02 16.81 0.17
C LEU A 254 12.75 17.99 -0.50
N LEU A 255 13.29 18.92 0.29
CA LEU A 255 14.05 20.07 -0.22
C LEU A 255 15.34 19.63 -0.93
N LEU A 256 16.11 18.68 -0.38
CA LEU A 256 17.30 18.13 -1.01
C LEU A 256 16.97 17.47 -2.34
N ASN A 257 15.85 16.74 -2.41
CA ASN A 257 15.40 16.13 -3.65
C ASN A 257 15.02 17.19 -4.71
N ALA A 258 14.32 18.23 -4.30
CA ALA A 258 13.93 19.34 -5.16
C ALA A 258 15.15 20.13 -5.66
N ILE A 259 16.13 20.46 -4.78
CA ILE A 259 17.38 21.12 -5.16
C ILE A 259 18.16 20.27 -6.17
N ALA A 260 18.28 18.96 -5.91
CA ALA A 260 19.00 18.05 -6.80
C ALA A 260 18.36 17.91 -8.19
N ALA A 261 17.01 17.98 -8.26
CA ALA A 261 16.26 17.88 -9.52
C ALA A 261 16.19 19.22 -10.28
N SER A 262 16.29 20.35 -9.60
CA SER A 262 16.19 21.67 -10.21
C SER A 262 17.39 22.01 -11.07
N ARG A 263 17.15 22.82 -12.10
CA ARG A 263 18.23 23.46 -12.88
C ARG A 263 18.83 24.62 -12.08
N ASP A 264 20.06 24.98 -12.39
CA ASP A 264 20.70 26.17 -11.82
C ASP A 264 19.91 27.44 -12.17
N GLY A 265 19.64 28.30 -11.20
CA GLY A 265 18.79 29.47 -11.35
C GLY A 265 17.28 29.16 -11.28
N GLY A 266 16.90 27.93 -10.93
CA GLY A 266 15.50 27.53 -10.80
C GLY A 266 14.81 28.05 -9.54
N VAL A 267 13.51 27.75 -9.41
CA VAL A 267 12.69 28.11 -8.25
C VAL A 267 12.12 26.83 -7.64
N ILE A 268 12.19 26.72 -6.31
CA ILE A 268 11.50 25.69 -5.52
C ILE A 268 10.45 26.40 -4.65
N THR A 269 9.22 25.92 -4.72
CA THR A 269 8.13 26.47 -3.90
C THR A 269 7.83 25.53 -2.74
N VAL A 270 7.87 26.03 -1.51
CA VAL A 270 7.44 25.33 -0.30
C VAL A 270 6.12 25.91 0.17
N GLY A 271 5.04 25.17 0.03
CA GLY A 271 3.70 25.59 0.42
C GLY A 271 3.21 24.87 1.68
N ALA A 272 2.39 25.57 2.49
CA ALA A 272 1.64 24.93 3.57
C ALA A 272 0.23 25.54 3.66
N ARG A 273 -0.78 24.64 3.73
CA ARG A 273 -2.20 25.05 3.78
C ARG A 273 -3.05 24.06 4.58
N ALA A 274 -4.11 24.56 5.19
CA ALA A 274 -5.13 23.70 5.78
C ALA A 274 -5.97 23.02 4.67
N VAL A 275 -6.26 21.74 4.87
CA VAL A 275 -7.08 20.93 3.95
C VAL A 275 -8.04 20.06 4.74
N THR A 276 -9.09 19.55 4.08
CA THR A 276 -9.94 18.49 4.65
C THR A 276 -9.72 17.24 3.80
N ARG A 277 -9.33 16.13 4.44
CA ARG A 277 -9.15 14.84 3.79
C ARG A 277 -9.94 13.78 4.56
N ASP A 278 -10.74 12.99 3.84
CA ASP A 278 -11.59 11.92 4.42
C ASP A 278 -12.49 12.42 5.58
N GLY A 279 -12.94 13.69 5.51
CA GLY A 279 -13.76 14.32 6.54
C GLY A 279 -12.98 14.91 7.73
N HIS A 280 -11.66 14.74 7.79
CA HIS A 280 -10.79 15.21 8.87
C HIS A 280 -9.99 16.47 8.48
N ARG A 281 -9.86 17.42 9.43
CA ARG A 281 -9.00 18.59 9.23
C ARG A 281 -7.54 18.16 9.24
N SER A 282 -6.79 18.61 8.26
CA SER A 282 -5.37 18.25 8.07
C SER A 282 -4.58 19.46 7.59
N VAL A 283 -3.26 19.39 7.71
CA VAL A 283 -2.34 20.37 7.10
C VAL A 283 -1.58 19.65 5.98
N ALA A 284 -1.63 20.25 4.79
CA ALA A 284 -0.84 19.82 3.64
C ALA A 284 0.39 20.72 3.51
N VAL A 285 1.58 20.08 3.47
CA VAL A 285 2.86 20.75 3.21
C VAL A 285 3.41 20.21 1.91
N SER A 286 3.68 21.08 0.94
CA SER A 286 4.16 20.71 -0.37
C SER A 286 5.51 21.31 -0.69
N VAL A 287 6.37 20.53 -1.36
CA VAL A 287 7.62 21.00 -1.97
C VAL A 287 7.52 20.75 -3.45
N LYS A 288 7.59 21.82 -4.25
CA LYS A 288 7.46 21.78 -5.71
C LYS A 288 8.72 22.29 -6.37
N ASP A 289 9.27 21.50 -7.28
CA ASP A 289 10.35 21.86 -8.19
C ASP A 289 9.86 21.99 -9.64
N HIS A 290 10.70 22.56 -10.49
CA HIS A 290 10.50 22.67 -11.93
C HIS A 290 11.61 21.91 -12.70
N GLY A 291 12.00 20.75 -12.16
CA GLY A 291 12.99 19.86 -12.74
C GLY A 291 12.46 19.03 -13.93
N PRO A 292 13.14 17.95 -14.28
CA PRO A 292 12.77 17.09 -15.41
C PRO A 292 11.48 16.29 -15.18
N GLY A 293 10.99 16.23 -13.92
CA GLY A 293 9.86 15.40 -13.56
C GLY A 293 10.19 13.90 -13.50
N ILE A 294 9.20 13.09 -13.19
CA ILE A 294 9.31 11.64 -12.99
C ILE A 294 8.38 10.94 -14.00
N PRO A 295 8.88 9.96 -14.78
CA PRO A 295 8.04 9.14 -15.67
C PRO A 295 6.98 8.33 -14.90
N ALA A 296 5.81 8.13 -15.54
CA ALA A 296 4.66 7.46 -14.91
C ALA A 296 4.93 6.02 -14.50
N ASP A 297 5.80 5.31 -15.20
CA ASP A 297 6.24 3.95 -14.87
C ASP A 297 7.17 3.87 -13.65
N VAL A 298 7.81 4.98 -13.30
CA VAL A 298 8.70 5.13 -12.15
C VAL A 298 7.95 5.54 -10.88
N LEU A 299 6.88 6.36 -11.00
CA LEU A 299 6.11 6.90 -9.87
C LEU A 299 5.69 5.84 -8.82
N PRO A 300 5.22 4.63 -9.17
CA PRO A 300 4.84 3.63 -8.18
C PRO A 300 6.00 3.13 -7.31
N ARG A 301 7.24 3.36 -7.71
CA ARG A 301 8.46 2.86 -7.07
C ARG A 301 9.26 3.92 -6.31
N VAL A 302 8.87 5.19 -6.35
CA VAL A 302 9.65 6.28 -5.74
C VAL A 302 9.77 6.17 -4.21
N PHE A 303 8.88 5.41 -3.58
CA PHE A 303 8.91 5.11 -2.15
C PHE A 303 9.57 3.76 -1.81
N ASP A 304 9.99 2.98 -2.82
CA ASP A 304 10.70 1.73 -2.57
C ASP A 304 12.08 2.04 -1.99
N PRO A 305 12.48 1.39 -0.89
CA PRO A 305 13.82 1.57 -0.33
C PRO A 305 14.90 1.22 -1.36
N PHE A 306 15.99 2.01 -1.37
CA PHE A 306 17.12 1.90 -2.29
C PHE A 306 16.79 2.18 -3.77
N PHE A 307 15.57 2.56 -4.09
CA PHE A 307 15.23 2.95 -5.44
C PHE A 307 15.68 4.38 -5.73
N THR A 308 16.51 4.55 -6.74
CA THR A 308 17.01 5.86 -7.17
C THR A 308 17.29 5.88 -8.67
N THR A 309 17.03 7.01 -9.30
CA THR A 309 17.42 7.31 -10.69
C THR A 309 18.67 8.22 -10.76
N LYS A 310 19.20 8.63 -9.58
CA LYS A 310 20.36 9.51 -9.46
C LYS A 310 21.63 8.68 -9.23
N GLU A 311 22.73 8.99 -9.94
CA GLU A 311 24.01 8.29 -9.79
C GLU A 311 24.56 8.28 -8.34
N ASN A 312 24.30 9.35 -7.60
CA ASN A 312 24.79 9.53 -6.22
C ASN A 312 23.71 9.48 -5.15
N GLY A 313 22.50 9.00 -5.48
CA GLY A 313 21.38 8.92 -4.53
C GLY A 313 21.44 7.62 -3.71
N THR A 314 21.10 7.69 -2.41
CA THR A 314 20.94 6.51 -1.54
C THR A 314 19.66 5.74 -1.82
N GLY A 315 18.64 6.41 -2.40
CA GLY A 315 17.30 5.86 -2.58
C GLY A 315 16.53 5.67 -1.27
N LEU A 316 17.00 6.21 -0.16
CA LEU A 316 16.38 6.05 1.16
C LEU A 316 15.55 7.27 1.60
N GLY A 317 15.84 8.47 1.11
CA GLY A 317 15.21 9.70 1.60
C GLY A 317 13.69 9.70 1.49
N LEU A 318 13.10 9.33 0.32
CA LEU A 318 11.65 9.29 0.14
C LEU A 318 11.00 8.13 0.91
N SER A 319 11.64 6.97 1.02
CA SER A 319 11.13 5.84 1.80
C SER A 319 11.13 6.13 3.29
N ILE A 320 12.15 6.82 3.82
CA ILE A 320 12.19 7.34 5.20
C ILE A 320 11.06 8.36 5.41
N SER A 321 10.92 9.32 4.50
CA SER A 321 9.85 10.32 4.58
C SER A 321 8.46 9.68 4.59
N HIS A 322 8.22 8.68 3.75
CA HIS A 322 6.98 7.93 3.72
C HIS A 322 6.70 7.20 5.04
N THR A 323 7.72 6.57 5.64
CA THR A 323 7.61 5.89 6.93
C THR A 323 7.30 6.88 8.05
N ILE A 324 8.04 7.98 8.14
CA ILE A 324 7.80 9.02 9.15
C ILE A 324 6.38 9.56 9.04
N VAL A 325 5.93 9.94 7.85
CA VAL A 325 4.59 10.51 7.62
C VAL A 325 3.49 9.52 7.99
N ARG A 326 3.63 8.25 7.61
CA ARG A 326 2.71 7.17 7.97
C ARG A 326 2.63 6.98 9.48
N ASP A 327 3.77 6.97 10.17
CA ASP A 327 3.82 6.77 11.63
C ASP A 327 3.20 7.95 12.39
N HIS A 328 3.14 9.14 11.77
CA HIS A 328 2.37 10.30 12.25
C HIS A 328 0.87 10.23 11.89
N GLY A 329 0.39 9.15 11.27
CA GLY A 329 -1.00 9.02 10.83
C GLY A 329 -1.35 9.85 9.59
N GLY A 330 -0.34 10.31 8.85
CA GLY A 330 -0.48 11.10 7.64
C GLY A 330 -0.34 10.30 6.34
N SER A 331 -0.29 11.02 5.22
CA SER A 331 -0.01 10.49 3.90
C SER A 331 0.93 11.39 3.12
N ILE A 332 1.62 10.82 2.14
CA ILE A 332 2.49 11.52 1.22
C ILE A 332 2.10 11.18 -0.22
N ASP A 333 1.90 12.22 -1.03
CA ASP A 333 1.49 12.11 -2.42
C ASP A 333 2.56 12.76 -3.32
N VAL A 334 2.79 12.19 -4.52
CA VAL A 334 3.71 12.71 -5.52
C VAL A 334 2.95 13.00 -6.81
N ASP A 335 2.97 14.24 -7.26
CA ASP A 335 2.43 14.69 -8.53
C ASP A 335 3.59 15.12 -9.43
N SER A 336 3.80 14.41 -10.51
CA SER A 336 4.93 14.63 -11.40
C SER A 336 4.64 14.13 -12.81
N ALA A 337 5.12 14.89 -13.80
CA ALA A 337 5.15 14.45 -15.19
C ALA A 337 6.43 14.91 -15.87
N PRO A 338 6.93 14.18 -16.86
CA PRO A 338 8.15 14.56 -17.59
C PRO A 338 8.08 15.98 -18.15
N GLY A 339 9.07 16.80 -17.80
CA GLY A 339 9.20 18.19 -18.24
C GLY A 339 8.40 19.23 -17.44
N THR A 340 7.57 18.83 -16.46
CA THR A 340 6.74 19.76 -15.66
C THR A 340 7.27 19.99 -14.25
N GLY A 341 8.23 19.17 -13.80
CA GLY A 341 8.74 19.15 -12.44
C GLY A 341 8.01 18.16 -11.54
N THR A 342 8.26 18.26 -10.25
CA THR A 342 7.68 17.36 -9.23
C THR A 342 7.13 18.17 -8.06
N ALA A 343 5.93 17.82 -7.61
CA ALA A 343 5.34 18.30 -6.36
C ALA A 343 5.15 17.11 -5.40
N VAL A 344 5.84 17.15 -4.27
CA VAL A 344 5.64 16.16 -3.19
C VAL A 344 4.84 16.83 -2.09
N THR A 345 3.70 16.25 -1.71
CA THR A 345 2.79 16.80 -0.71
C THR A 345 2.66 15.83 0.47
N VAL A 346 2.98 16.32 1.66
CA VAL A 346 2.78 15.62 2.94
C VAL A 346 1.50 16.14 3.57
N ILE A 347 0.62 15.25 4.01
CA ILE A 347 -0.64 15.61 4.66
C ILE A 347 -0.64 14.98 6.04
N LEU A 348 -0.77 15.82 7.08
CA LEU A 348 -0.79 15.40 8.48
C LEU A 348 -2.10 15.83 9.15
N PRO A 349 -2.71 14.97 9.99
CA PRO A 349 -3.94 15.32 10.70
C PRO A 349 -3.69 16.40 11.75
N VAL A 350 -4.70 17.25 11.98
CA VAL A 350 -4.70 18.22 13.07
C VAL A 350 -4.97 17.49 14.39
N GLU A 351 -4.48 18.04 15.51
CA GLU A 351 -4.69 17.48 16.85
C GLU A 351 -6.18 17.31 17.17
N GLY A 352 -6.54 16.16 17.75
CA GLY A 352 -7.90 15.82 18.20
C GLY A 352 -8.75 15.01 17.21
N GLU A 353 -8.32 14.84 15.96
CA GLU A 353 -9.07 14.07 14.93
C GLU A 353 -8.43 12.70 14.61
N ARG A 354 -7.73 12.07 15.55
CA ARG A 354 -7.33 10.66 15.40
C ARG A 354 -8.59 9.81 15.52
N GLY A 355 -9.07 9.30 14.39
CA GLY A 355 -10.13 8.32 14.38
C GLY A 355 -9.80 7.15 15.29
N GLY A 356 -10.74 6.86 16.21
CA GLY A 356 -10.68 5.73 17.13
C GLY A 356 -10.75 4.39 16.40
#